data_f6da343b48af6a48e143aaa7e551905b
#
_entry.id   f6da343b48af6a48e143aaa7e551905b
#
_cell.length_a   1.000
_cell.length_b   1.000
_cell.length_c   1.000
_cell.angle_alpha   90.00
_cell.angle_beta   90.00
_cell.angle_gamma   90.00
#
_symmetry.space_group_name_H-M   'P 1'
#
loop_
_entity.id
_entity.type
_entity.pdbx_description
1 polymer ?
#
loop_
_entity_poly.entity_id
_entity_poly.type
_entity_poly.pdbx_seq_one_letter_code
_entity_poly.pdbx_strand_id
1 'polypeptide(L)'
;MLEMDSKLSMRCRCQLLSVNRSNLYYKPVVDKNTDLCSLILDIWLARNNKGWRSIQADLREYHNLVVNHKKLRRLMKKLGIYGILPKKNTSKSNPGHYKYPYGLKHMDIYRANIAWCSDISYIKLPQGYVYLVAIVDIYSRMILDYEISNTLDADFCIRSLERCIKKYGAPAMFNTDQGVQYTSNAWIDILGKHNVIISMDGKGRWADNIWIERIWRTIKYECIHLNGVENLIELKTALIEYIVYYNHKRLHSSLGYKQPARYYQNSIDQNQGIEYMVYCKLSNVAEQRYAA
;
A
#
# COMPACT_ATOMS: atom_id res chain seq x y z
N MET A 1 15.99 -54.73 -5.68
CA MET A 1 17.23 -55.27 -5.02
C MET A 1 16.95 -55.99 -3.69
N LEU A 2 15.91 -55.66 -2.94
CA LEU A 2 15.57 -56.34 -1.67
C LEU A 2 14.71 -57.61 -1.85
N GLU A 3 14.18 -57.82 -3.04
CA GLU A 3 13.30 -58.99 -3.39
C GLU A 3 14.06 -60.16 -4.03
N MET A 4 15.36 -60.08 -4.16
CA MET A 4 16.15 -61.25 -4.64
C MET A 4 16.22 -62.32 -3.57
N ASP A 5 15.97 -63.55 -4.00
CA ASP A 5 15.95 -64.79 -3.23
C ASP A 5 17.29 -64.98 -2.45
N SER A 6 17.32 -64.55 -1.19
CA SER A 6 18.45 -64.73 -0.32
C SER A 6 17.99 -65.35 1.00
N LYS A 7 18.76 -66.31 1.49
CA LYS A 7 18.58 -66.96 2.80
C LYS A 7 18.66 -66.02 3.99
N LEU A 8 18.95 -64.72 3.75
CA LEU A 8 19.11 -63.69 4.78
C LEU A 8 17.77 -63.10 5.18
N SER A 9 17.55 -62.91 6.47
CA SER A 9 16.36 -62.22 6.99
C SER A 9 16.30 -60.74 6.54
N MET A 10 15.07 -60.18 6.40
CA MET A 10 14.87 -58.79 6.02
C MET A 10 15.67 -57.80 6.91
N ARG A 11 15.81 -58.11 8.19
CA ARG A 11 16.61 -57.32 9.14
C ARG A 11 18.09 -57.30 8.74
N CYS A 12 18.62 -58.47 8.39
CA CYS A 12 20.02 -58.61 7.98
C CYS A 12 20.32 -57.90 6.66
N ARG A 13 19.38 -57.98 5.68
CA ARG A 13 19.47 -57.28 4.40
C ARG A 13 19.48 -55.77 4.58
N CYS A 14 18.60 -55.22 5.44
CA CYS A 14 18.56 -53.80 5.74
C CYS A 14 19.84 -53.32 6.41
N GLN A 15 20.42 -54.12 7.28
CA GLN A 15 21.64 -53.82 7.98
C GLN A 15 22.87 -53.80 7.03
N LEU A 16 22.97 -54.77 6.12
CA LEU A 16 24.00 -54.82 5.09
C LEU A 16 23.93 -53.64 4.11
N LEU A 17 22.70 -53.17 3.80
CA LEU A 17 22.47 -52.02 2.89
C LEU A 17 22.48 -50.67 3.62
N SER A 18 22.71 -50.64 4.93
CA SER A 18 22.63 -49.41 5.75
C SER A 18 21.28 -48.65 5.58
N VAL A 19 20.17 -49.37 5.36
CA VAL A 19 18.82 -48.81 5.18
C VAL A 19 17.98 -49.07 6.41
N ASN A 20 17.27 -48.06 6.91
CA ASN A 20 16.37 -48.28 8.02
C ASN A 20 15.16 -49.14 7.56
N ARG A 21 14.85 -50.24 8.31
CA ARG A 21 13.77 -51.16 7.99
C ARG A 21 12.41 -50.48 7.89
N SER A 22 12.16 -49.40 8.64
CA SER A 22 10.91 -48.63 8.56
C SER A 22 10.67 -48.00 7.19
N ASN A 23 11.74 -47.70 6.45
CA ASN A 23 11.63 -47.11 5.11
C ASN A 23 11.00 -48.03 4.08
N LEU A 24 11.11 -49.35 4.29
CA LEU A 24 10.50 -50.36 3.42
C LEU A 24 8.98 -50.40 3.52
N TYR A 25 8.44 -50.02 4.65
CA TYR A 25 7.01 -50.04 4.94
C TYR A 25 6.39 -48.63 4.84
N TYR A 26 7.21 -47.62 4.55
CA TYR A 26 6.73 -46.26 4.40
C TYR A 26 5.86 -46.12 3.13
N LYS A 27 4.60 -45.85 3.31
CA LYS A 27 3.69 -45.44 2.22
C LYS A 27 3.59 -43.91 2.23
N PRO A 28 3.94 -43.26 1.11
CA PRO A 28 3.77 -41.80 1.02
C PRO A 28 2.32 -41.42 1.31
N VAL A 29 2.13 -40.51 2.24
CA VAL A 29 0.80 -39.94 2.49
C VAL A 29 0.44 -39.00 1.35
N VAL A 30 -0.68 -39.24 0.69
CA VAL A 30 -1.21 -38.33 -0.34
C VAL A 30 -1.42 -36.96 0.29
N ASP A 31 -0.83 -35.93 -0.34
CA ASP A 31 -0.93 -34.57 0.18
C ASP A 31 -2.36 -34.01 -0.02
N LYS A 32 -3.12 -34.01 1.07
CA LYS A 32 -4.51 -33.48 1.10
C LYS A 32 -4.60 -31.96 0.83
N ASN A 33 -3.47 -31.29 0.56
CA ASN A 33 -3.44 -29.84 0.37
C ASN A 33 -3.14 -29.43 -1.07
N THR A 34 -3.19 -30.35 -2.04
CA THR A 34 -2.84 -30.07 -3.44
C THR A 34 -3.68 -28.91 -3.99
N ASP A 35 -5.02 -28.95 -3.84
CA ASP A 35 -5.92 -27.91 -4.34
C ASP A 35 -5.67 -26.55 -3.65
N LEU A 36 -5.44 -26.58 -2.33
CA LEU A 36 -5.10 -25.37 -1.59
C LEU A 36 -3.73 -24.81 -1.99
N CYS A 37 -2.76 -25.66 -2.30
CA CYS A 37 -1.45 -25.24 -2.80
C CYS A 37 -1.56 -24.59 -4.18
N SER A 38 -2.37 -25.17 -5.08
CA SER A 38 -2.64 -24.58 -6.40
C SER A 38 -3.27 -23.20 -6.25
N LEU A 39 -4.32 -23.07 -5.46
CA LEU A 39 -4.99 -21.79 -5.22
C LEU A 39 -4.05 -20.73 -4.60
N ILE A 40 -3.22 -21.12 -3.63
CA ILE A 40 -2.22 -20.21 -3.03
C ILE A 40 -1.21 -19.76 -4.10
N LEU A 41 -0.80 -20.65 -4.98
CA LEU A 41 0.13 -20.34 -6.07
C LEU A 41 -0.50 -19.37 -7.07
N ASP A 42 -1.75 -19.59 -7.47
CA ASP A 42 -2.49 -18.73 -8.40
C ASP A 42 -2.66 -17.31 -7.83
N ILE A 43 -3.04 -17.18 -6.56
CA ILE A 43 -3.14 -15.90 -5.86
C ILE A 43 -1.77 -15.19 -5.83
N TRP A 44 -0.69 -15.94 -5.62
CA TRP A 44 0.66 -15.38 -5.59
C TRP A 44 1.16 -15.03 -6.99
N LEU A 45 0.90 -15.83 -8.01
CA LEU A 45 1.26 -15.55 -9.40
C LEU A 45 0.55 -14.30 -9.94
N ALA A 46 -0.70 -14.09 -9.55
CA ALA A 46 -1.43 -12.87 -9.90
C ALA A 46 -0.76 -11.61 -9.33
N ARG A 47 -0.13 -11.70 -8.14
CA ARG A 47 0.59 -10.60 -7.46
C ARG A 47 1.68 -11.16 -6.55
N ASN A 48 2.89 -11.37 -7.05
CA ASN A 48 4.00 -12.06 -6.38
C ASN A 48 4.67 -11.30 -5.22
N ASN A 49 4.25 -10.07 -4.95
CA ASN A 49 4.65 -9.33 -3.75
C ASN A 49 3.79 -9.64 -2.51
N LYS A 50 2.70 -10.42 -2.65
CA LYS A 50 1.82 -10.77 -1.53
C LYS A 50 2.52 -11.69 -0.53
N GLY A 51 2.61 -11.22 0.72
CA GLY A 51 3.03 -12.05 1.85
C GLY A 51 1.86 -12.90 2.40
N TRP A 52 2.16 -13.79 3.33
CA TRP A 52 1.17 -14.73 3.90
C TRP A 52 -0.08 -14.05 4.47
N ARG A 53 0.04 -12.85 5.07
CA ARG A 53 -1.12 -12.12 5.62
C ARG A 53 -2.09 -11.69 4.53
N SER A 54 -1.58 -11.17 3.41
CA SER A 54 -2.41 -10.75 2.28
C SER A 54 -3.06 -11.95 1.59
N ILE A 55 -2.31 -13.05 1.38
CA ILE A 55 -2.86 -14.28 0.83
C ILE A 55 -3.93 -14.88 1.74
N GLN A 56 -3.74 -14.83 3.08
CA GLN A 56 -4.75 -15.30 4.03
C GLN A 56 -6.04 -14.46 3.96
N ALA A 57 -5.90 -13.16 3.76
CA ALA A 57 -7.04 -12.27 3.59
C ALA A 57 -7.78 -12.53 2.27
N ASP A 58 -7.06 -12.72 1.16
CA ASP A 58 -7.65 -13.08 -0.13
C ASP A 58 -8.42 -14.41 -0.07
N LEU A 59 -7.83 -15.43 0.57
CA LEU A 59 -8.49 -16.73 0.77
C LEU A 59 -9.82 -16.59 1.52
N ARG A 60 -9.86 -15.72 2.52
CA ARG A 60 -11.09 -15.47 3.30
C ARG A 60 -12.13 -14.67 2.49
N GLU A 61 -11.72 -13.57 1.89
CA GLU A 61 -12.64 -12.60 1.28
C GLU A 61 -13.16 -13.08 -0.09
N TYR A 62 -12.29 -13.68 -0.92
CA TYR A 62 -12.66 -14.04 -2.29
C TYR A 62 -12.95 -15.53 -2.50
N HIS A 63 -12.48 -16.40 -1.59
CA HIS A 63 -12.65 -17.83 -1.72
C HIS A 63 -13.42 -18.46 -0.55
N ASN A 64 -13.84 -17.67 0.46
CA ASN A 64 -14.53 -18.15 1.67
C ASN A 64 -13.75 -19.24 2.43
N LEU A 65 -12.42 -19.24 2.35
CA LEU A 65 -11.55 -20.22 2.98
C LEU A 65 -10.83 -19.64 4.20
N VAL A 66 -11.12 -20.17 5.39
CA VAL A 66 -10.42 -19.83 6.62
C VAL A 66 -9.23 -20.77 6.82
N VAL A 67 -8.02 -20.30 6.54
CA VAL A 67 -6.79 -21.08 6.66
C VAL A 67 -5.94 -20.57 7.82
N ASN A 68 -5.51 -21.48 8.71
CA ASN A 68 -4.62 -21.14 9.82
C ASN A 68 -3.27 -20.60 9.28
N HIS A 69 -2.79 -19.49 9.85
CA HIS A 69 -1.55 -18.83 9.41
C HIS A 69 -0.30 -19.72 9.46
N LYS A 70 -0.22 -20.64 10.44
CA LYS A 70 0.88 -21.62 10.53
C LYS A 70 0.85 -22.60 9.36
N LYS A 71 -0.36 -23.09 9.00
CA LYS A 71 -0.56 -23.98 7.83
C LYS A 71 -0.20 -23.23 6.54
N LEU A 72 -0.70 -22.02 6.35
CA LEU A 72 -0.42 -21.20 5.16
C LEU A 72 1.08 -20.95 4.97
N ARG A 73 1.78 -20.49 6.02
CA ARG A 73 3.24 -20.25 5.97
C ARG A 73 4.03 -21.52 5.61
N ARG A 74 3.62 -22.68 6.14
CA ARG A 74 4.24 -23.97 5.82
C ARG A 74 4.04 -24.34 4.33
N LEU A 75 2.83 -24.12 3.79
CA LEU A 75 2.52 -24.39 2.39
C LEU A 75 3.27 -23.43 1.46
N MET A 76 3.30 -22.14 1.76
CA MET A 76 4.10 -21.17 1.01
C MET A 76 5.58 -21.53 0.99
N LYS A 77 6.14 -21.95 2.14
CA LYS A 77 7.54 -22.42 2.20
C LYS A 77 7.76 -23.67 1.35
N LYS A 78 6.81 -24.61 1.35
CA LYS A 78 6.85 -25.82 0.50
C LYS A 78 6.83 -25.49 -0.99
N LEU A 79 6.05 -24.46 -1.39
CA LEU A 79 5.96 -23.96 -2.76
C LEU A 79 7.16 -23.06 -3.15
N GLY A 80 8.05 -22.72 -2.21
CA GLY A 80 9.17 -21.79 -2.48
C GLY A 80 8.77 -20.35 -2.71
N ILE A 81 7.54 -19.97 -2.33
CA ILE A 81 6.99 -18.63 -2.57
C ILE A 81 7.05 -17.74 -1.33
N TYR A 82 7.36 -16.47 -1.57
CA TYR A 82 7.42 -15.42 -0.54
C TYR A 82 7.13 -14.06 -1.19
N GLY A 83 6.73 -13.07 -0.38
CA GLY A 83 6.52 -11.71 -0.89
C GLY A 83 7.85 -11.06 -1.29
N ILE A 84 7.96 -10.63 -2.53
CA ILE A 84 9.17 -10.00 -3.07
C ILE A 84 9.25 -8.55 -2.59
N LEU A 85 10.31 -8.18 -1.89
CA LEU A 85 10.55 -6.86 -1.31
C LEU A 85 12.00 -6.38 -1.54
N PRO A 86 12.23 -5.10 -1.86
CA PRO A 86 13.57 -4.56 -2.10
C PRO A 86 14.26 -3.89 -0.92
N LYS A 87 15.53 -3.47 -1.12
CA LYS A 87 16.43 -2.88 -0.10
C LYS A 87 16.29 -1.35 0.00
N LYS A 88 16.57 -0.76 1.19
CA LYS A 88 16.37 0.68 1.54
C LYS A 88 17.39 1.64 0.92
N ASN A 89 16.96 2.88 0.61
CA ASN A 89 17.83 4.02 0.24
C ASN A 89 17.33 5.34 0.86
N THR A 90 18.20 6.35 1.11
CA THR A 90 17.89 7.58 1.88
C THR A 90 18.44 8.87 1.24
N SER A 91 17.68 10.00 1.21
CA SER A 91 18.01 11.32 0.60
C SER A 91 17.91 12.52 1.57
N LYS A 92 18.55 13.68 1.27
CA LYS A 92 18.65 14.89 2.13
C LYS A 92 17.92 16.13 1.54
N SER A 93 17.39 17.06 2.38
CA SER A 93 16.52 18.23 2.04
C SER A 93 17.15 19.62 2.22
N ASN A 94 16.54 20.71 1.65
CA ASN A 94 17.05 22.08 1.52
C ASN A 94 16.29 23.13 2.43
N PRO A 95 16.94 24.19 2.99
CA PRO A 95 16.36 25.07 3.99
C PRO A 95 16.08 26.51 3.48
N GLY A 96 14.87 26.90 3.15
CA GLY A 96 14.59 28.29 2.70
C GLY A 96 13.15 28.76 2.57
N HIS A 97 12.14 27.96 2.87
CA HIS A 97 10.72 28.31 2.66
C HIS A 97 9.91 28.41 3.95
N TYR A 98 8.82 29.23 3.92
CA TYR A 98 7.87 29.36 5.03
C TYR A 98 7.21 28.00 5.31
N LYS A 99 7.14 27.63 6.59
CA LYS A 99 6.74 26.28 7.02
C LYS A 99 5.52 26.38 7.90
N TYR A 100 4.45 25.74 7.46
CA TYR A 100 3.29 25.55 8.28
C TYR A 100 3.54 24.50 9.37
N PRO A 101 2.95 24.66 10.57
CA PRO A 101 3.12 23.67 11.64
C PRO A 101 2.45 22.35 11.28
N TYR A 102 3.00 21.24 11.81
CA TYR A 102 2.41 19.92 11.66
C TYR A 102 1.12 19.81 12.49
N GLY A 103 -0.01 19.75 11.80
CA GLY A 103 -1.36 19.77 12.39
C GLY A 103 -1.93 18.40 12.74
N LEU A 104 -1.48 17.33 12.09
CA LEU A 104 -2.09 15.99 12.22
C LEU A 104 -1.86 15.32 13.59
N LYS A 105 -0.85 15.74 14.37
CA LYS A 105 -0.47 15.08 15.63
C LYS A 105 -1.59 15.00 16.67
N HIS A 106 -2.49 15.98 16.66
CA HIS A 106 -3.57 16.11 17.64
C HIS A 106 -4.95 16.03 17.00
N MET A 107 -5.00 15.63 15.72
CA MET A 107 -6.24 15.53 14.97
C MET A 107 -6.79 14.11 15.03
N ASP A 108 -8.02 13.98 15.45
CA ASP A 108 -8.74 12.71 15.38
C ASP A 108 -9.35 12.54 13.98
N ILE A 109 -8.81 11.56 13.23
CA ILE A 109 -9.23 11.28 11.85
C ILE A 109 -10.17 10.08 11.89
N TYR A 110 -11.44 10.34 12.13
CA TYR A 110 -12.48 9.32 12.32
C TYR A 110 -13.34 9.05 11.09
N ARG A 111 -13.24 9.87 10.04
CA ARG A 111 -13.95 9.69 8.76
C ARG A 111 -13.13 10.16 7.56
N ALA A 112 -13.59 9.79 6.36
CA ALA A 112 -13.04 10.30 5.11
C ALA A 112 -13.21 11.83 4.99
N ASN A 113 -12.35 12.46 4.20
CA ASN A 113 -12.29 13.90 3.93
C ASN A 113 -12.01 14.81 5.15
N ILE A 114 -11.58 14.26 6.29
CA ILE A 114 -11.00 15.09 7.36
C ILE A 114 -9.60 15.55 6.98
N ALA A 115 -8.75 14.62 6.57
CA ALA A 115 -7.38 14.95 6.21
C ALA A 115 -6.93 14.21 4.96
N TRP A 116 -6.39 14.97 4.02
CA TRP A 116 -5.69 14.43 2.85
C TRP A 116 -4.19 14.63 2.98
N CYS A 117 -3.42 13.81 2.30
CA CYS A 117 -1.99 14.02 2.14
C CYS A 117 -1.57 13.90 0.68
N SER A 118 -0.50 14.62 0.33
CA SER A 118 0.13 14.55 -0.99
C SER A 118 1.63 14.56 -0.87
N ASP A 119 2.28 13.92 -1.83
CA ASP A 119 3.73 13.90 -1.99
C ASP A 119 4.09 13.60 -3.44
N ILE A 120 5.33 13.88 -3.84
CA ILE A 120 5.85 13.65 -5.18
C ILE A 120 6.87 12.51 -5.14
N SER A 121 6.63 11.47 -5.92
CA SER A 121 7.57 10.39 -6.09
C SER A 121 8.32 10.46 -7.41
N TYR A 122 9.62 10.23 -7.34
CA TYR A 122 10.50 10.13 -8.50
C TYR A 122 10.50 8.69 -9.01
N ILE A 123 10.21 8.51 -10.30
CA ILE A 123 10.24 7.24 -11.00
C ILE A 123 11.35 7.31 -12.03
N LYS A 124 12.34 6.42 -11.89
CA LYS A 124 13.45 6.33 -12.85
C LYS A 124 13.03 5.41 -13.99
N LEU A 125 13.05 5.94 -15.20
CA LEU A 125 12.93 5.20 -16.45
C LEU A 125 14.27 5.20 -17.20
N PRO A 126 14.48 4.34 -18.19
CA PRO A 126 15.72 4.36 -19.01
C PRO A 126 16.01 5.72 -19.64
N GLN A 127 14.97 6.48 -20.02
CA GLN A 127 15.08 7.80 -20.67
C GLN A 127 15.24 8.96 -19.68
N GLY A 128 15.15 8.74 -18.36
CA GLY A 128 15.27 9.78 -17.36
C GLY A 128 14.29 9.62 -16.19
N TYR A 129 14.00 10.72 -15.52
CA TYR A 129 13.06 10.73 -14.39
C TYR A 129 11.68 11.22 -14.80
N VAL A 130 10.67 10.61 -14.22
CA VAL A 130 9.28 11.03 -14.30
C VAL A 130 8.78 11.27 -12.88
N TYR A 131 7.95 12.26 -12.70
CA TYR A 131 7.40 12.69 -11.42
C TYR A 131 5.95 12.25 -11.32
N LEU A 132 5.62 11.60 -10.23
CA LEU A 132 4.26 11.15 -9.93
C LEU A 132 3.81 11.81 -8.64
N VAL A 133 2.76 12.65 -8.71
CA VAL A 133 2.04 13.13 -7.53
C VAL A 133 0.84 12.24 -7.27
N ALA A 134 0.50 12.02 -6.02
CA ALA A 134 -0.77 11.42 -5.61
C ALA A 134 -1.37 12.18 -4.44
N ILE A 135 -2.70 12.24 -4.42
CA ILE A 135 -3.49 12.76 -3.31
C ILE A 135 -4.25 11.58 -2.69
N VAL A 136 -4.13 11.45 -1.39
CA VAL A 136 -4.61 10.30 -0.63
C VAL A 136 -5.44 10.76 0.55
N ASP A 137 -6.59 10.14 0.74
CA ASP A 137 -7.36 10.30 1.98
C ASP A 137 -6.71 9.50 3.12
N ILE A 138 -6.36 10.18 4.20
CA ILE A 138 -5.63 9.57 5.32
C ILE A 138 -6.48 8.54 6.08
N TYR A 139 -7.79 8.73 6.17
CA TYR A 139 -8.68 7.77 6.83
C TYR A 139 -8.81 6.46 6.07
N SER A 140 -9.21 6.54 4.81
CA SER A 140 -9.53 5.38 3.98
C SER A 140 -8.34 4.78 3.24
N ARG A 141 -7.20 5.47 3.18
CA ARG A 141 -6.04 5.11 2.35
C ARG A 141 -6.34 5.12 0.85
N MET A 142 -7.49 5.63 0.44
CA MET A 142 -7.90 5.73 -0.96
C MET A 142 -7.03 6.75 -1.68
N ILE A 143 -6.51 6.38 -2.84
CA ILE A 143 -5.87 7.31 -3.78
C ILE A 143 -7.01 8.05 -4.48
N LEU A 144 -7.17 9.34 -4.16
CA LEU A 144 -8.24 10.18 -4.68
C LEU A 144 -7.94 10.63 -6.11
N ASP A 145 -6.70 11.06 -6.34
CA ASP A 145 -6.21 11.47 -7.65
C ASP A 145 -4.70 11.28 -7.75
N TYR A 146 -4.20 11.27 -8.98
CA TYR A 146 -2.77 11.23 -9.28
C TYR A 146 -2.49 11.91 -10.62
N GLU A 147 -1.27 12.38 -10.80
CA GLU A 147 -0.82 12.93 -12.08
C GLU A 147 0.66 12.63 -12.31
N ILE A 148 1.02 12.47 -13.59
CA ILE A 148 2.39 12.20 -14.04
C ILE A 148 2.89 13.42 -14.81
N SER A 149 4.10 13.86 -14.49
CA SER A 149 4.79 14.93 -15.21
C SER A 149 6.23 14.51 -15.55
N ASN A 150 6.75 15.04 -16.64
CA ASN A 150 8.17 14.99 -17.00
C ASN A 150 8.94 16.19 -16.46
N THR A 151 8.25 17.20 -15.91
CA THR A 151 8.81 18.38 -15.24
C THR A 151 8.42 18.38 -13.76
N LEU A 152 9.27 18.97 -12.92
CA LEU A 152 9.07 19.11 -11.48
C LEU A 152 8.57 20.53 -11.15
N ASP A 153 7.60 21.04 -11.91
CA ASP A 153 6.89 22.29 -11.62
C ASP A 153 5.75 22.09 -10.59
N ALA A 154 5.01 23.14 -10.26
CA ALA A 154 3.87 23.04 -9.36
C ALA A 154 2.56 22.66 -10.07
N ASP A 155 2.48 22.84 -11.39
CA ASP A 155 1.24 22.80 -12.16
C ASP A 155 0.55 21.43 -12.12
N PHE A 156 1.31 20.33 -12.22
CA PHE A 156 0.70 19.00 -12.17
C PHE A 156 0.15 18.66 -10.78
N CYS A 157 0.75 19.21 -9.71
CA CYS A 157 0.21 19.09 -8.35
C CYS A 157 -1.09 19.89 -8.22
N ILE A 158 -1.12 21.09 -8.76
CA ILE A 158 -2.28 21.99 -8.76
C ILE A 158 -3.45 21.37 -9.51
N ARG A 159 -3.23 20.88 -10.73
CA ARG A 159 -4.28 20.20 -11.51
C ARG A 159 -4.85 18.98 -10.79
N SER A 160 -4.01 18.18 -10.13
CA SER A 160 -4.45 17.07 -9.32
C SER A 160 -5.31 17.51 -8.13
N LEU A 161 -4.90 18.57 -7.43
CA LEU A 161 -5.65 19.15 -6.31
C LEU A 161 -7.04 19.65 -6.75
N GLU A 162 -7.10 20.42 -7.84
CA GLU A 162 -8.36 20.96 -8.37
C GLU A 162 -9.34 19.86 -8.76
N ARG A 163 -8.86 18.79 -9.43
CA ARG A 163 -9.69 17.63 -9.74
C ARG A 163 -10.21 16.93 -8.49
N CYS A 164 -9.36 16.77 -7.46
CA CYS A 164 -9.77 16.20 -6.18
C CYS A 164 -10.86 17.02 -5.51
N ILE A 165 -10.66 18.32 -5.36
CA ILE A 165 -11.63 19.22 -4.72
C ILE A 165 -12.95 19.23 -5.49
N LYS A 166 -12.90 19.29 -6.82
CA LYS A 166 -14.10 19.24 -7.67
C LYS A 166 -14.89 17.93 -7.49
N LYS A 167 -14.20 16.81 -7.33
CA LYS A 167 -14.83 15.48 -7.29
C LYS A 167 -15.30 15.07 -5.91
N TYR A 168 -14.52 15.37 -4.87
CA TYR A 168 -14.74 14.84 -3.52
C TYR A 168 -15.07 15.91 -2.48
N GLY A 169 -15.09 17.20 -2.87
CA GLY A 169 -15.12 18.31 -1.93
C GLY A 169 -13.74 18.60 -1.33
N ALA A 170 -13.62 19.69 -0.58
CA ALA A 170 -12.37 20.04 0.09
C ALA A 170 -12.23 19.30 1.44
N PRO A 171 -11.02 18.84 1.84
CA PRO A 171 -10.80 18.29 3.16
C PRO A 171 -10.75 19.40 4.22
N ALA A 172 -10.89 19.05 5.49
CA ALA A 172 -10.66 20.01 6.57
C ALA A 172 -9.16 20.36 6.72
N MET A 173 -8.26 19.40 6.47
CA MET A 173 -6.82 19.62 6.53
C MET A 173 -6.12 18.93 5.36
N PHE A 174 -5.04 19.56 4.87
CA PHE A 174 -4.17 19.01 3.84
C PHE A 174 -2.72 18.96 4.33
N ASN A 175 -2.11 17.76 4.34
CA ASN A 175 -0.74 17.55 4.78
C ASN A 175 0.20 17.30 3.59
N THR A 176 1.33 17.99 3.57
CA THR A 176 2.38 17.82 2.55
C THR A 176 3.77 17.84 3.19
N ASP A 177 4.79 17.54 2.41
CA ASP A 177 6.15 17.91 2.75
C ASP A 177 6.39 19.43 2.55
N GLN A 178 7.63 19.87 2.75
CA GLN A 178 8.05 21.27 2.58
C GLN A 178 8.60 21.52 1.17
N GLY A 179 8.17 20.76 0.17
CA GLY A 179 8.59 20.91 -1.23
C GLY A 179 8.18 22.27 -1.84
N VAL A 180 8.96 22.74 -2.81
CA VAL A 180 8.72 24.01 -3.51
C VAL A 180 7.34 24.04 -4.17
N GLN A 181 6.85 22.91 -4.64
CA GLN A 181 5.55 22.76 -5.28
C GLN A 181 4.40 23.08 -4.32
N TYR A 182 4.51 22.59 -3.08
CA TYR A 182 3.50 22.76 -2.03
C TYR A 182 3.61 24.08 -1.25
N THR A 183 4.72 24.78 -1.39
CA THR A 183 4.91 26.13 -0.81
C THR A 183 4.68 27.25 -1.82
N SER A 184 4.27 26.93 -3.05
CA SER A 184 3.93 27.91 -4.09
C SER A 184 2.65 28.68 -3.72
N ASN A 185 2.60 29.97 -4.05
CA ASN A 185 1.42 30.81 -3.78
C ASN A 185 0.15 30.22 -4.42
N ALA A 186 0.24 29.71 -5.66
CA ALA A 186 -0.89 29.12 -6.35
C ALA A 186 -1.49 27.91 -5.61
N TRP A 187 -0.65 27.05 -5.03
CA TRP A 187 -1.09 25.93 -4.21
C TRP A 187 -1.79 26.41 -2.92
N ILE A 188 -1.15 27.36 -2.21
CA ILE A 188 -1.66 27.92 -0.96
C ILE A 188 -2.98 28.66 -1.19
N ASP A 189 -3.09 29.45 -2.27
CA ASP A 189 -4.30 30.19 -2.61
C ASP A 189 -5.50 29.29 -2.88
N ILE A 190 -5.31 28.12 -3.53
CA ILE A 190 -6.38 27.15 -3.75
C ILE A 190 -6.87 26.60 -2.42
N LEU A 191 -5.96 26.14 -1.55
CA LEU A 191 -6.33 25.65 -0.23
C LEU A 191 -7.02 26.73 0.62
N GLY A 192 -6.51 27.95 0.56
CA GLY A 192 -7.10 29.11 1.25
C GLY A 192 -8.51 29.45 0.78
N LYS A 193 -8.77 29.44 -0.53
CA LYS A 193 -10.13 29.65 -1.11
C LYS A 193 -11.17 28.65 -0.61
N HIS A 194 -10.71 27.45 -0.25
CA HIS A 194 -11.58 26.38 0.27
C HIS A 194 -11.52 26.23 1.79
N ASN A 195 -10.90 27.18 2.51
CA ASN A 195 -10.72 27.16 3.97
C ASN A 195 -10.06 25.86 4.50
N VAL A 196 -9.15 25.28 3.72
CA VAL A 196 -8.42 24.07 4.09
C VAL A 196 -7.25 24.43 5.00
N ILE A 197 -7.13 23.78 6.14
CA ILE A 197 -5.99 23.95 7.04
C ILE A 197 -4.76 23.29 6.43
N ILE A 198 -3.70 24.07 6.26
CA ILE A 198 -2.42 23.58 5.72
C ILE A 198 -1.59 22.99 6.87
N SER A 199 -1.11 21.77 6.68
CA SER A 199 -0.19 21.08 7.57
C SER A 199 1.06 20.66 6.80
N MET A 200 2.23 20.84 7.40
CA MET A 200 3.49 20.42 6.77
C MET A 200 4.31 19.55 7.72
N ASP A 201 4.98 18.56 7.15
CA ASP A 201 5.83 17.63 7.91
C ASP A 201 6.98 18.37 8.62
N GLY A 202 7.28 17.97 9.83
CA GLY A 202 8.41 18.49 10.58
C GLY A 202 9.75 18.06 9.98
N LYS A 203 10.76 18.95 10.01
CA LYS A 203 12.11 18.63 9.52
C LYS A 203 12.67 17.39 10.20
N GLY A 204 12.99 16.35 9.44
CA GLY A 204 13.55 15.08 9.94
C GLY A 204 12.56 14.15 10.61
N ARG A 205 11.26 14.41 10.56
CA ARG A 205 10.21 13.57 11.13
C ARG A 205 9.56 12.71 10.03
N TRP A 206 10.22 11.66 9.63
CA TRP A 206 9.72 10.69 8.65
C TRP A 206 8.35 10.07 9.04
N ALA A 207 8.00 10.06 10.31
CA ALA A 207 6.72 9.51 10.78
C ALA A 207 5.52 10.38 10.40
N ASP A 208 5.73 11.66 10.09
CA ASP A 208 4.67 12.62 9.83
C ASP A 208 3.98 12.37 8.47
N ASN A 209 4.68 11.72 7.51
CA ASN A 209 4.14 11.39 6.17
C ASN A 209 4.12 9.88 5.85
N ILE A 210 4.07 9.06 6.89
CA ILE A 210 4.14 7.60 6.77
C ILE A 210 3.06 6.99 5.87
N TRP A 211 1.90 7.65 5.75
CA TRP A 211 0.77 7.16 4.94
C TRP A 211 1.10 7.16 3.46
N ILE A 212 1.58 8.29 2.92
CA ILE A 212 1.90 8.39 1.50
C ILE A 212 3.22 7.68 1.16
N GLU A 213 4.20 7.65 2.07
CA GLU A 213 5.42 6.86 1.88
C GLU A 213 5.11 5.36 1.71
N ARG A 214 4.15 4.83 2.48
CA ARG A 214 3.69 3.45 2.32
C ARG A 214 3.01 3.21 0.98
N ILE A 215 2.24 4.18 0.49
CA ILE A 215 1.60 4.10 -0.82
C ILE A 215 2.65 4.13 -1.92
N TRP A 216 3.65 5.02 -1.84
CA TRP A 216 4.77 5.02 -2.79
C TRP A 216 5.51 3.70 -2.82
N ARG A 217 5.80 3.15 -1.67
CA ARG A 217 6.40 1.83 -1.58
C ARG A 217 5.53 0.80 -2.29
N THR A 218 4.24 0.82 -2.04
CA THR A 218 3.28 -0.11 -2.64
C THR A 218 3.22 0.05 -4.16
N ILE A 219 3.05 1.27 -4.68
CA ILE A 219 3.01 1.55 -6.12
C ILE A 219 4.33 1.14 -6.80
N LYS A 220 5.47 1.54 -6.24
CA LYS A 220 6.78 1.20 -6.82
C LYS A 220 6.99 -0.30 -6.94
N TYR A 221 6.54 -1.07 -5.96
CA TYR A 221 6.77 -2.52 -5.93
C TYR A 221 5.71 -3.33 -6.62
N GLU A 222 4.45 -3.01 -6.39
CA GLU A 222 3.35 -3.78 -6.92
C GLU A 222 2.98 -3.41 -8.36
N CYS A 223 3.36 -2.19 -8.81
CA CYS A 223 3.06 -1.71 -10.14
C CYS A 223 4.33 -1.56 -11.01
N ILE A 224 5.30 -0.75 -10.58
CA ILE A 224 6.39 -0.33 -11.46
C ILE A 224 7.46 -1.43 -11.60
N HIS A 225 7.99 -1.93 -10.48
CA HIS A 225 9.09 -2.89 -10.52
C HIS A 225 8.67 -4.28 -11.00
N LEU A 226 7.44 -4.71 -10.69
CA LEU A 226 6.96 -6.03 -11.12
C LEU A 226 6.61 -6.08 -12.61
N ASN A 227 6.15 -4.97 -13.19
CA ASN A 227 5.75 -4.93 -14.60
C ASN A 227 6.90 -4.57 -15.54
N GLY A 228 8.12 -4.32 -15.03
CA GLY A 228 9.27 -4.00 -15.87
C GLY A 228 9.04 -2.78 -16.76
N VAL A 229 8.40 -1.73 -16.22
CA VAL A 229 8.01 -0.54 -16.99
C VAL A 229 9.25 0.19 -17.51
N GLU A 230 9.35 0.37 -18.80
CA GLU A 230 10.52 0.95 -19.46
C GLU A 230 10.26 2.35 -20.05
N ASN A 231 9.01 2.71 -20.30
CA ASN A 231 8.67 4.00 -20.90
C ASN A 231 7.42 4.64 -20.28
N LEU A 232 7.16 5.91 -20.66
CA LEU A 232 6.08 6.72 -20.08
C LEU A 232 4.67 6.17 -20.43
N ILE A 233 4.50 5.56 -21.60
CA ILE A 233 3.20 5.03 -22.04
C ILE A 233 2.86 3.79 -21.21
N GLU A 234 3.80 2.87 -21.06
CA GLU A 234 3.66 1.71 -20.20
C GLU A 234 3.40 2.10 -18.75
N LEU A 235 4.13 3.12 -18.24
CA LEU A 235 3.93 3.65 -16.90
C LEU A 235 2.50 4.16 -16.71
N LYS A 236 1.98 4.95 -17.65
CA LYS A 236 0.61 5.47 -17.58
C LYS A 236 -0.42 4.33 -17.56
N THR A 237 -0.30 3.37 -18.48
CA THR A 237 -1.21 2.22 -18.56
C THR A 237 -1.17 1.40 -17.27
N ALA A 238 0.03 1.04 -16.79
CA ALA A 238 0.21 0.28 -15.57
C ALA A 238 -0.36 1.00 -14.33
N LEU A 239 -0.20 2.33 -14.25
CA LEU A 239 -0.74 3.11 -13.13
C LEU A 239 -2.27 3.22 -13.18
N ILE A 240 -2.89 3.38 -14.35
CA ILE A 240 -4.35 3.40 -14.49
C ILE A 240 -4.93 2.09 -13.94
N GLU A 241 -4.44 0.95 -14.42
CA GLU A 241 -4.90 -0.37 -13.99
C GLU A 241 -4.63 -0.63 -12.51
N TYR A 242 -3.42 -0.24 -12.07
CA TYR A 242 -3.00 -0.49 -10.70
C TYR A 242 -3.80 0.34 -9.68
N ILE A 243 -4.07 1.62 -9.95
CA ILE A 243 -4.81 2.47 -9.01
C ILE A 243 -6.27 2.03 -8.89
N VAL A 244 -6.89 1.58 -10.01
CA VAL A 244 -8.20 0.92 -9.96
C VAL A 244 -8.14 -0.33 -9.09
N TYR A 245 -7.16 -1.20 -9.30
CA TYR A 245 -6.95 -2.39 -8.46
C TYR A 245 -6.73 -2.03 -6.99
N TYR A 246 -5.86 -1.06 -6.71
CA TYR A 246 -5.53 -0.62 -5.35
C TYR A 246 -6.77 -0.13 -4.60
N ASN A 247 -7.57 0.72 -5.22
CA ASN A 247 -8.74 1.31 -4.59
C ASN A 247 -9.89 0.31 -4.42
N HIS A 248 -10.15 -0.55 -5.41
CA HIS A 248 -11.38 -1.34 -5.48
C HIS A 248 -11.21 -2.85 -5.23
N LYS A 249 -9.99 -3.38 -5.29
CA LYS A 249 -9.75 -4.83 -5.14
C LYS A 249 -8.70 -5.17 -4.08
N ARG A 250 -7.68 -4.32 -3.92
CA ARG A 250 -6.60 -4.59 -2.97
C ARG A 250 -7.09 -4.50 -1.53
N LEU A 251 -6.87 -5.56 -0.75
CA LEU A 251 -7.18 -5.58 0.66
C LEU A 251 -6.09 -4.88 1.48
N HIS A 252 -6.46 -3.94 2.32
CA HIS A 252 -5.53 -3.14 3.11
C HIS A 252 -5.53 -3.57 4.58
N SER A 253 -4.38 -4.00 5.10
CA SER A 253 -4.28 -4.57 6.46
C SER A 253 -4.67 -3.58 7.56
N SER A 254 -4.35 -2.28 7.43
CA SER A 254 -4.73 -1.27 8.43
C SER A 254 -6.22 -0.91 8.40
N LEU A 255 -6.96 -1.39 7.40
CA LEU A 255 -8.41 -1.22 7.26
C LEU A 255 -9.19 -2.52 7.59
N GLY A 256 -8.58 -3.42 8.35
CA GLY A 256 -9.17 -4.72 8.64
C GLY A 256 -9.36 -5.56 7.38
N TYR A 257 -8.45 -5.46 6.42
CA TYR A 257 -8.51 -6.12 5.12
C TYR A 257 -9.76 -5.77 4.29
N LYS A 258 -10.12 -4.48 4.29
CA LYS A 258 -11.14 -3.92 3.40
C LYS A 258 -10.48 -3.14 2.26
N GLN A 259 -11.24 -2.95 1.18
CA GLN A 259 -10.82 -2.13 0.04
C GLN A 259 -10.87 -0.65 0.41
N PRO A 260 -9.88 0.18 0.04
CA PRO A 260 -9.86 1.62 0.31
C PRO A 260 -11.13 2.36 -0.15
N ALA A 261 -11.58 2.13 -1.39
CA ALA A 261 -12.77 2.79 -1.92
C ALA A 261 -14.05 2.41 -1.16
N ARG A 262 -14.21 1.13 -0.80
CA ARG A 262 -15.35 0.68 0.02
C ARG A 262 -15.31 1.31 1.41
N TYR A 263 -14.11 1.41 2.00
CA TYR A 263 -13.93 2.02 3.32
C TYR A 263 -14.22 3.52 3.29
N TYR A 264 -13.82 4.22 2.21
CA TYR A 264 -14.15 5.61 1.96
C TYR A 264 -15.66 5.82 1.84
N GLN A 265 -16.33 5.07 0.95
CA GLN A 265 -17.76 5.23 0.69
C GLN A 265 -18.60 4.96 1.95
N ASN A 266 -18.32 3.89 2.68
CA ASN A 266 -19.03 3.58 3.92
C ASN A 266 -18.92 4.71 4.95
N SER A 267 -17.79 5.41 4.99
CA SER A 267 -17.58 6.55 5.89
C SER A 267 -18.41 7.77 5.48
N ILE A 268 -18.58 8.02 4.19
CA ILE A 268 -19.39 9.11 3.69
C ILE A 268 -20.88 8.81 3.95
N ASP A 269 -21.35 7.60 3.64
CA ASP A 269 -22.74 7.18 3.80
C ASP A 269 -23.21 7.23 5.27
N GLN A 270 -22.34 6.87 6.20
CA GLN A 270 -22.64 6.88 7.65
C GLN A 270 -22.69 8.29 8.27
N ASN A 271 -22.12 9.29 7.62
CA ASN A 271 -21.89 10.61 8.21
C ASN A 271 -22.61 11.77 7.50
N GLN A 272 -23.58 11.51 6.66
CA GLN A 272 -24.45 12.54 6.06
C GLN A 272 -25.29 13.24 7.16
N GLY A 273 -24.67 14.05 7.98
CA GLY A 273 -25.35 14.81 9.05
C GLY A 273 -24.45 15.39 10.13
N ILE A 274 -23.18 14.99 10.16
CA ILE A 274 -22.21 15.43 11.21
C ILE A 274 -21.33 16.59 10.75
N GLU A 275 -21.48 17.09 9.53
CA GLU A 275 -20.59 18.09 8.91
C GLU A 275 -20.40 19.39 9.73
N TYR A 276 -21.45 19.83 10.42
CA TYR A 276 -21.43 21.14 11.11
C TYR A 276 -20.57 21.17 12.39
N MET A 277 -20.52 20.09 13.14
CA MET A 277 -19.82 20.06 14.43
C MET A 277 -18.28 19.99 14.34
N VAL A 278 -17.74 19.40 13.27
CA VAL A 278 -16.30 19.26 13.04
C VAL A 278 -15.68 20.58 12.62
N TYR A 279 -16.38 21.35 11.80
CA TYR A 279 -15.92 22.66 11.32
C TYR A 279 -15.67 23.64 12.48
N CYS A 280 -16.57 23.69 13.48
CA CYS A 280 -16.44 24.55 14.64
C CYS A 280 -15.26 24.19 15.55
N LYS A 281 -14.92 22.90 15.67
CA LYS A 281 -13.75 22.47 16.48
C LYS A 281 -12.43 22.75 15.81
N LEU A 282 -12.35 22.64 14.49
CA LEU A 282 -11.14 22.87 13.72
C LEU A 282 -10.81 24.36 13.55
N SER A 283 -11.83 25.23 13.39
CA SER A 283 -11.64 26.69 13.35
C SER A 283 -11.04 27.23 14.65
N ASN A 284 -11.52 26.76 15.81
CA ASN A 284 -10.98 27.14 17.11
C ASN A 284 -9.51 26.71 17.32
N VAL A 285 -9.09 25.58 16.75
CA VAL A 285 -7.70 25.10 16.80
C VAL A 285 -6.81 25.91 15.85
N ALA A 286 -7.33 26.33 14.72
CA ALA A 286 -6.61 27.18 13.76
C ALA A 286 -6.37 28.58 14.32
N GLU A 287 -7.41 29.25 14.84
CA GLU A 287 -7.30 30.59 15.43
C GLU A 287 -6.32 30.66 16.61
N GLN A 288 -6.28 29.64 17.47
CA GLN A 288 -5.32 29.59 18.58
C GLN A 288 -3.86 29.38 18.14
N ARG A 289 -3.60 28.88 16.91
CA ARG A 289 -2.26 28.59 16.40
C ARG A 289 -1.69 29.67 15.47
N TYR A 290 -2.54 30.50 14.89
CA TYR A 290 -2.11 31.65 14.09
C TYR A 290 -1.96 32.93 14.92
N ALA A 291 -2.42 32.92 16.19
CA ALA A 291 -2.29 34.02 17.15
C ALA A 291 -1.05 33.92 18.09
N ALA A 292 -0.25 32.87 17.95
CA ALA A 292 1.03 32.66 18.66
C ALA A 292 2.20 32.61 17.68
#